data_2193b743874cd7e094835cc4ac937e40
#
_entry.id   2193b743874cd7e094835cc4ac937e40
#
_cell.length_a   1.000
_cell.length_b   1.000
_cell.length_c   1.000
_cell.angle_alpha   90.00
_cell.angle_beta   90.00
_cell.angle_gamma   90.00
#
_symmetry.space_group_name_H-M   'P 1'
#
loop_
_entity.id
_entity.type
_entity.pdbx_description
1 polymer ?
#
loop_
_entity_poly.entity_id
_entity_poly.type
_entity_poly.pdbx_seq_one_letter_code
_entity_poly.pdbx_strand_id
1 'polypeptide(L)'
;MRMNLSKVKMLQVSKCLIGLAVMMLQSCDVVDNRRDMLCGNWESVEGKPDVLIYKEGEAYKVTVFKRSGLRRKLKPETFLLQEENGNLFMNTGFRIDVSYNEATDILTFSPNGDYVRVNLKPDHPISEQ
;
A
#
# COMPACT_ATOMS: atom_id res chain seq x y z
N MET A 1 32.51 -14.42 -44.89
CA MET A 1 31.09 -14.20 -45.14
C MET A 1 30.19 -14.96 -44.21
N ARG A 2 30.50 -16.21 -43.93
CA ARG A 2 29.68 -16.99 -43.03
C ARG A 2 29.64 -16.45 -41.62
N MET A 3 30.75 -15.88 -41.20
CA MET A 3 30.83 -15.30 -39.85
C MET A 3 29.85 -14.15 -39.66
N ASN A 4 29.62 -13.37 -40.73
CA ASN A 4 28.73 -12.24 -40.65
C ASN A 4 27.31 -12.66 -40.39
N LEU A 5 26.89 -13.77 -40.98
CA LEU A 5 25.54 -14.26 -40.76
C LEU A 5 25.31 -14.70 -39.32
N SER A 6 26.34 -15.35 -38.75
CA SER A 6 26.23 -15.76 -37.35
C SER A 6 26.13 -14.57 -36.43
N LYS A 7 26.85 -13.52 -36.68
CA LYS A 7 26.79 -12.32 -35.86
C LYS A 7 25.42 -11.67 -35.92
N VAL A 8 24.83 -11.66 -37.11
CA VAL A 8 23.49 -11.07 -37.26
C VAL A 8 22.47 -11.85 -36.46
N LYS A 9 22.55 -13.19 -36.48
CA LYS A 9 21.62 -14.00 -35.71
C LYS A 9 21.75 -13.75 -34.22
N MET A 10 22.98 -13.61 -33.75
CA MET A 10 23.18 -13.32 -32.33
C MET A 10 22.59 -12.01 -31.91
N LEU A 11 22.72 -10.98 -32.75
CA LEU A 11 22.16 -9.69 -32.47
C LEU A 11 20.66 -9.74 -32.35
N GLN A 12 19.98 -10.52 -33.19
CA GLN A 12 18.53 -10.65 -33.13
C GLN A 12 18.08 -11.29 -31.85
N VAL A 13 18.77 -12.31 -31.41
CA VAL A 13 18.43 -12.98 -30.15
C VAL A 13 18.56 -12.02 -28.97
N SER A 14 19.61 -11.21 -29.00
CA SER A 14 19.86 -10.25 -27.95
C SER A 14 18.70 -9.24 -27.83
N LYS A 15 18.20 -8.79 -28.96
CA LYS A 15 17.08 -7.83 -28.94
C LYS A 15 15.83 -8.45 -28.35
N CYS A 16 15.56 -9.70 -28.63
CA CYS A 16 14.39 -10.37 -28.08
C CYS A 16 14.48 -10.47 -26.57
N LEU A 17 15.63 -10.77 -26.04
CA LEU A 17 15.82 -10.89 -24.60
C LEU A 17 15.59 -9.55 -23.89
N ILE A 18 16.04 -8.48 -24.48
CA ILE A 18 15.84 -7.15 -23.91
C ILE A 18 14.37 -6.81 -23.86
N GLY A 19 13.63 -7.15 -24.91
CA GLY A 19 12.20 -6.88 -24.94
C GLY A 19 11.43 -7.58 -23.83
N LEU A 20 11.79 -8.84 -23.58
CA LEU A 20 11.13 -9.60 -22.53
C LEU A 20 11.40 -9.01 -21.15
N ALA A 21 12.63 -8.55 -20.91
CA ALA A 21 12.99 -7.97 -19.63
C ALA A 21 12.18 -6.71 -19.36
N VAL A 22 11.97 -5.88 -20.37
CA VAL A 22 11.20 -4.66 -20.21
C VAL A 22 9.75 -4.96 -19.83
N MET A 23 9.17 -5.99 -20.42
CA MET A 23 7.79 -6.35 -20.10
C MET A 23 7.63 -6.79 -18.67
N MET A 24 8.60 -7.50 -18.12
CA MET A 24 8.52 -7.93 -16.74
C MET A 24 8.57 -6.76 -15.77
N LEU A 25 9.35 -5.74 -16.09
CA LEU A 25 9.42 -4.56 -15.24
C LEU A 25 8.07 -3.84 -15.17
N GLN A 26 7.34 -3.82 -16.27
CA GLN A 26 6.03 -3.18 -16.29
C GLN A 26 5.03 -3.89 -15.40
N SER A 27 5.14 -5.20 -15.29
CA SER A 27 4.26 -5.94 -14.41
C SER A 27 4.43 -5.57 -12.96
N CYS A 28 5.65 -5.27 -12.54
CA CYS A 28 5.92 -4.88 -11.17
C CYS A 28 5.25 -3.55 -10.81
N ASP A 29 5.20 -2.61 -11.75
CA ASP A 29 4.60 -1.32 -11.50
C ASP A 29 3.11 -1.44 -11.18
N VAL A 30 2.42 -2.37 -11.82
CA VAL A 30 0.99 -2.56 -11.60
C VAL A 30 0.71 -3.04 -10.18
N VAL A 31 1.58 -3.88 -9.66
CA VAL A 31 1.42 -4.40 -8.29
C VAL A 31 1.58 -3.30 -7.26
N ASP A 32 2.52 -2.39 -7.48
CA ASP A 32 2.76 -1.30 -6.54
C ASP A 32 1.57 -0.35 -6.44
N ASN A 33 0.88 -0.11 -7.55
CA ASN A 33 -0.27 0.79 -7.57
C ASN A 33 -1.40 0.34 -6.65
N ARG A 34 -1.55 -0.95 -6.46
CA ARG A 34 -2.63 -1.46 -5.63
C ARG A 34 -2.49 -1.03 -4.17
N ARG A 35 -1.27 -1.07 -3.65
CA ARG A 35 -1.05 -0.66 -2.26
C ARG A 35 -1.10 0.85 -2.11
N ASP A 36 -0.78 1.59 -3.16
CA ASP A 36 -0.87 3.04 -3.11
C ASP A 36 -2.29 3.50 -2.86
N MET A 37 -3.27 2.73 -3.29
CA MET A 37 -4.68 3.08 -3.09
C MET A 37 -5.09 3.05 -1.63
N LEU A 38 -4.33 2.37 -0.79
CA LEU A 38 -4.62 2.28 0.63
C LEU A 38 -4.14 3.50 1.39
N CYS A 39 -3.24 4.28 0.82
CA CYS A 39 -2.68 5.43 1.52
C CYS A 39 -3.74 6.48 1.81
N GLY A 40 -3.70 7.03 3.01
CA GLY A 40 -4.64 8.05 3.44
C GLY A 40 -5.04 7.88 4.88
N ASN A 41 -5.95 8.73 5.32
CA ASN A 41 -6.48 8.69 6.67
C ASN A 41 -7.78 7.90 6.70
N TRP A 42 -7.91 7.03 7.68
CA TRP A 42 -9.05 6.13 7.80
C TRP A 42 -9.69 6.23 9.18
N GLU A 43 -10.99 6.22 9.20
CA GLU A 43 -11.75 6.33 10.42
C GLU A 43 -12.60 5.08 10.63
N SER A 44 -12.57 4.53 11.86
CA SER A 44 -13.33 3.32 12.18
C SER A 44 -14.83 3.62 12.23
N VAL A 45 -15.63 2.74 11.64
CA VAL A 45 -17.08 2.89 11.72
C VAL A 45 -17.59 2.45 13.08
N GLU A 46 -16.74 1.82 13.89
CA GLU A 46 -17.11 1.33 15.21
C GLU A 46 -16.49 2.13 16.36
N GLY A 47 -15.91 3.27 16.07
CA GLY A 47 -15.33 4.09 17.11
C GLY A 47 -13.95 3.69 17.60
N LYS A 48 -13.26 2.83 16.87
CA LYS A 48 -11.90 2.45 17.22
C LYS A 48 -10.92 3.52 16.77
N PRO A 49 -9.65 3.44 17.19
CA PRO A 49 -8.67 4.47 16.83
C PRO A 49 -8.52 4.67 15.34
N ASP A 50 -8.31 5.92 14.95
CA ASP A 50 -8.06 6.27 13.56
C ASP A 50 -6.74 5.70 13.07
N VAL A 51 -6.63 5.55 11.77
CA VAL A 51 -5.47 4.93 11.15
C VAL A 51 -4.97 5.78 9.98
N LEU A 52 -3.66 5.89 9.85
CA LEU A 52 -3.03 6.55 8.71
C LEU A 52 -2.15 5.53 8.00
N ILE A 53 -2.38 5.36 6.70
CA ILE A 53 -1.53 4.48 5.89
C ILE A 53 -0.73 5.37 4.95
N TYR A 54 0.57 5.16 4.91
CA TYR A 54 1.45 5.97 4.08
C TYR A 54 2.64 5.15 3.58
N LYS A 55 3.28 5.66 2.56
CA LYS A 55 4.44 5.01 1.98
C LYS A 55 5.69 5.77 2.42
N GLU A 56 6.68 5.03 2.87
CA GLU A 56 7.95 5.60 3.26
C GLU A 56 9.04 4.81 2.56
N GLY A 57 9.67 5.40 1.54
CA GLY A 57 10.61 4.67 0.70
C GLY A 57 9.86 3.59 -0.08
N GLU A 58 10.29 2.37 0.07
CA GLU A 58 9.64 1.23 -0.59
C GLU A 58 8.62 0.55 0.32
N ALA A 59 8.50 1.00 1.56
CA ALA A 59 7.66 0.33 2.53
C ALA A 59 6.34 1.07 2.75
N TYR A 60 5.30 0.32 3.06
CA TYR A 60 4.01 0.89 3.43
C TYR A 60 3.84 0.71 4.93
N LYS A 61 3.43 1.77 5.60
CA LYS A 61 3.30 1.77 7.05
C LYS A 61 1.92 2.18 7.49
N VAL A 62 1.51 1.64 8.64
CA VAL A 62 0.20 1.90 9.22
C VAL A 62 0.42 2.50 10.60
N THR A 63 -0.06 3.71 10.80
CA THR A 63 0.02 4.34 12.12
C THR A 63 -1.36 4.36 12.74
N VAL A 64 -1.46 3.80 13.94
CA VAL A 64 -2.71 3.73 14.69
C VAL A 64 -2.64 4.78 15.79
N PHE A 65 -3.63 5.66 15.84
CA PHE A 65 -3.65 6.76 16.79
C PHE A 65 -4.45 6.38 18.04
N LYS A 66 -3.81 5.65 18.93
CA LYS A 66 -4.46 5.22 20.15
C LYS A 66 -4.47 6.33 21.19
N ARG A 67 -5.43 6.27 22.09
CA ARG A 67 -5.44 7.16 23.22
C ARG A 67 -5.24 6.33 24.48
N SER A 68 -4.33 6.76 25.33
CA SER A 68 -4.04 5.98 26.52
C SER A 68 -3.81 6.89 27.72
N GLY A 69 -3.93 6.29 28.90
CA GLY A 69 -3.75 7.01 30.14
C GLY A 69 -5.01 7.72 30.58
N LEU A 70 -4.98 8.23 31.79
CA LEU A 70 -6.12 8.92 32.36
C LEU A 70 -6.48 10.18 31.59
N ARG A 71 -5.48 10.85 31.03
CA ARG A 71 -5.70 12.07 30.28
C ARG A 71 -6.04 11.79 28.81
N ARG A 72 -6.10 10.54 28.42
CA ARG A 72 -6.41 10.13 27.06
C ARG A 72 -5.51 10.80 26.04
N LYS A 73 -4.23 10.80 26.31
CA LYS A 73 -3.26 11.36 25.39
C LYS A 73 -3.13 10.52 24.15
N LEU A 74 -2.97 11.18 23.02
CA LEU A 74 -2.79 10.51 21.76
C LEU A 74 -1.43 9.83 21.74
N LYS A 75 -1.43 8.54 21.44
CA LYS A 75 -0.21 7.75 21.39
C LYS A 75 -0.14 6.97 20.09
N PRO A 76 0.51 7.52 19.07
CA PRO A 76 0.58 6.84 17.79
C PRO A 76 1.54 5.66 17.84
N GLU A 77 1.14 4.57 17.18
CA GLU A 77 1.98 3.40 17.03
C GLU A 77 2.02 3.03 15.55
N THR A 78 3.21 2.78 15.03
CA THR A 78 3.39 2.51 13.62
C THR A 78 3.83 1.08 13.39
N PHE A 79 3.18 0.43 12.44
CA PHE A 79 3.46 -0.95 12.07
C PHE A 79 3.73 -1.04 10.58
N LEU A 80 4.51 -2.04 10.19
CA LEU A 80 4.80 -2.28 8.79
C LEU A 80 3.63 -3.03 8.16
N LEU A 81 3.18 -2.57 7.00
CA LEU A 81 2.18 -3.29 6.24
C LEU A 81 2.91 -4.32 5.40
N GLN A 82 2.63 -5.58 5.62
CA GLN A 82 3.32 -6.69 4.98
C GLN A 82 2.40 -7.43 4.03
N GLU A 83 2.99 -8.18 3.13
CA GLU A 83 2.23 -8.95 2.16
C GLU A 83 2.74 -10.39 2.11
N GLU A 84 1.81 -11.34 2.12
CA GLU A 84 2.13 -12.74 2.04
C GLU A 84 1.09 -13.42 1.17
N ASN A 85 1.54 -14.00 0.06
CA ASN A 85 0.64 -14.70 -0.86
C ASN A 85 -0.52 -13.82 -1.34
N GLY A 86 -0.22 -12.53 -1.57
CA GLY A 86 -1.24 -11.61 -2.04
C GLY A 86 -2.12 -11.03 -0.95
N ASN A 87 -1.94 -11.45 0.29
CA ASN A 87 -2.73 -10.97 1.41
C ASN A 87 -1.93 -9.97 2.24
N LEU A 88 -2.57 -8.87 2.59
CA LEU A 88 -1.91 -7.83 3.39
C LEU A 88 -2.19 -8.07 4.87
N PHE A 89 -1.20 -7.76 5.70
CA PHE A 89 -1.36 -7.89 7.13
C PHE A 89 -0.36 -7.02 7.88
N MET A 90 -0.62 -6.79 9.16
CA MET A 90 0.34 -6.15 10.04
C MET A 90 0.41 -6.96 11.32
N ASN A 91 1.54 -6.86 12.02
CA ASN A 91 1.76 -7.59 13.25
C ASN A 91 1.89 -6.61 14.41
N THR A 92 0.91 -6.63 15.29
CA THR A 92 0.89 -5.72 16.45
C THR A 92 1.10 -6.49 17.74
N GLY A 93 1.64 -7.70 17.65
CA GLY A 93 1.64 -8.68 18.70
C GLY A 93 0.71 -9.82 18.30
N PHE A 94 -0.28 -9.48 17.50
CA PHE A 94 -1.17 -10.44 16.87
C PHE A 94 -1.20 -10.09 15.39
N ARG A 95 -1.43 -11.09 14.56
CA ARG A 95 -1.57 -10.86 13.14
C ARG A 95 -2.93 -10.22 12.87
N ILE A 96 -2.92 -9.08 12.21
CA ILE A 96 -4.15 -8.39 11.82
C ILE A 96 -4.18 -8.36 10.30
N ASP A 97 -5.15 -9.04 9.73
CA ASP A 97 -5.29 -9.07 8.28
C ASP A 97 -5.95 -7.80 7.78
N VAL A 98 -5.48 -7.32 6.64
CA VAL A 98 -5.95 -6.07 6.05
C VAL A 98 -6.55 -6.38 4.69
N SER A 99 -7.79 -5.98 4.46
CA SER A 99 -8.40 -6.16 3.16
C SER A 99 -9.06 -4.86 2.72
N TYR A 100 -9.12 -4.65 1.42
CA TYR A 100 -9.64 -3.42 0.88
C TYR A 100 -10.64 -3.72 -0.23
N ASN A 101 -11.80 -3.10 -0.14
CA ASN A 101 -12.82 -3.23 -1.16
C ASN A 101 -12.80 -1.95 -2.00
N GLU A 102 -12.27 -2.08 -3.21
CA GLU A 102 -12.11 -0.95 -4.10
C GLU A 102 -13.44 -0.34 -4.53
N ALA A 103 -14.45 -1.17 -4.70
CA ALA A 103 -15.75 -0.70 -5.15
C ALA A 103 -16.43 0.22 -4.13
N THR A 104 -16.24 -0.05 -2.86
CA THR A 104 -16.88 0.72 -1.78
C THR A 104 -15.91 1.63 -1.05
N ASP A 105 -14.62 1.54 -1.35
CA ASP A 105 -13.58 2.29 -0.64
C ASP A 105 -13.62 2.02 0.86
N ILE A 106 -13.80 0.76 1.23
CA ILE A 106 -13.83 0.35 2.63
C ILE A 106 -12.62 -0.53 2.92
N LEU A 107 -11.92 -0.19 3.99
CA LEU A 107 -10.75 -0.92 4.46
C LEU A 107 -11.15 -1.71 5.69
N THR A 108 -10.82 -2.99 5.73
CA THR A 108 -11.19 -3.84 6.85
C THR A 108 -9.95 -4.39 7.53
N PHE A 109 -9.88 -4.22 8.84
CA PHE A 109 -8.85 -4.83 9.67
C PHE A 109 -9.51 -5.94 10.48
N SER A 110 -9.09 -7.16 10.28
CA SER A 110 -9.66 -8.28 10.98
C SER A 110 -8.81 -8.62 12.20
N PRO A 111 -9.40 -8.59 13.41
CA PRO A 111 -10.83 -8.52 13.74
C PRO A 111 -11.36 -7.13 14.07
N ASN A 112 -10.61 -6.08 13.84
CA ASN A 112 -10.98 -4.75 14.30
C ASN A 112 -12.18 -4.09 13.61
N GLY A 113 -12.52 -4.53 12.41
CA GLY A 113 -13.71 -4.02 11.75
C GLY A 113 -13.41 -3.10 10.57
N ASP A 114 -14.42 -2.41 10.11
CA ASP A 114 -14.36 -1.61 8.89
C ASP A 114 -13.95 -0.17 9.15
N TYR A 115 -13.25 0.39 8.18
CA TYR A 115 -12.78 1.77 8.22
C TYR A 115 -13.15 2.46 6.92
N VAL A 116 -13.52 3.72 7.00
CA VAL A 116 -13.83 4.54 5.82
C VAL A 116 -12.81 5.64 5.68
N ARG A 117 -12.58 6.06 4.45
CA ARG A 117 -11.60 7.08 4.16
C ARG A 117 -12.11 8.44 4.59
N VAL A 118 -11.24 9.20 5.24
CA VAL A 118 -11.55 10.56 5.64
C VAL A 118 -11.18 11.48 4.50
N ASN A 119 -12.16 12.16 3.93
CA ASN A 119 -11.92 13.08 2.83
C ASN A 119 -11.72 14.48 3.38
N LEU A 120 -10.49 14.96 3.28
CA LEU A 120 -10.17 16.31 3.70
C LEU A 120 -10.30 17.22 2.48
N LYS A 121 -11.39 17.95 2.41
CA LYS A 121 -11.62 18.83 1.29
C LYS A 121 -10.80 20.09 1.42
N PRO A 122 -10.32 20.65 0.30
CA PRO A 122 -9.48 21.84 0.35
C PRO A 122 -10.17 23.03 0.98
N ASP A 123 -11.47 23.12 0.78
CA ASP A 123 -12.23 24.22 1.33
C ASP A 123 -12.73 23.92 2.73
N HIS A 124 -12.24 22.89 3.31
CA HIS A 124 -12.63 22.51 4.64
C HIS A 124 -12.24 23.61 5.61
N PRO A 125 -13.01 23.80 6.59
CA PRO A 125 -12.85 24.89 7.51
C PRO A 125 -11.54 25.03 8.18
N ILE A 126 -10.64 24.29 7.78
CA ILE A 126 -9.35 24.53 8.23
C ILE A 126 -8.98 25.92 8.11
N SER A 127 -9.33 26.47 7.01
CA SER A 127 -8.93 27.81 6.74
C SER A 127 -9.60 28.78 7.65
N GLU A 128 -10.67 28.40 8.21
CA GLU A 128 -11.33 29.31 9.06
C GLU A 128 -10.80 29.42 10.40
N GLN A 129 -9.91 28.60 10.76
CA GLN A 129 -9.40 28.67 12.11
C GLN A 129 -8.25 29.55 12.34
#